data_cd05f8f9aaef1fc2e4f60981a0be6dde
#
_entry.id   cd05f8f9aaef1fc2e4f60981a0be6dde
#
_cell.length_a   1.000
_cell.length_b   1.000
_cell.length_c   1.000
_cell.angle_alpha   90.00
_cell.angle_beta   90.00
_cell.angle_gamma   90.00
#
_symmetry.space_group_name_H-M   'P 1'
#
loop_
_entity.id
_entity.type
_entity.pdbx_description
1 polymer ?
#
loop_
_entity_poly.entity_id
_entity_poly.type
_entity_poly.pdbx_seq_one_letter_code
_entity_poly.pdbx_strand_id
1 'polypeptide(L)'
;MAAAQPKKIRMVAGLGNPGDEYARTRHNAGFCAIDELARQANVTYWKNQSGAEVASINVNDPDAEGGKREVLLVKPQSYMNTSGGPISKLCAANRISAEELLVIHDELDIPAGDVRIKVGGGHAGHNGLRLIIDKLGSRDFSRIRVGIGEPPGRMQVADFVLKQLRAKEAEEFDDAAFRAAEAAALALTRGVIFARDHVNGGASGNGKH
;
A
#
# COMPACT_ATOMS: atom_id res chain seq x y z
N MET A 1 1.23 26.67 18.54
CA MET A 1 1.81 25.30 18.62
C MET A 1 2.19 24.90 17.21
N ALA A 2 3.46 24.63 16.91
CA ALA A 2 3.87 24.08 15.63
C ALA A 2 3.21 22.70 15.49
N ALA A 3 2.51 22.47 14.36
CA ALA A 3 1.97 21.13 14.06
C ALA A 3 3.15 20.15 14.05
N ALA A 4 3.00 19.04 14.78
CA ALA A 4 4.03 18.00 14.79
C ALA A 4 4.28 17.55 13.35
N GLN A 5 5.54 17.53 12.93
CA GLN A 5 5.89 17.04 11.60
C GLN A 5 5.46 15.58 11.46
N PRO A 6 4.84 15.18 10.34
CA PRO A 6 4.47 13.80 10.13
C PRO A 6 5.72 12.90 10.19
N LYS A 7 5.59 11.77 10.90
CA LYS A 7 6.69 10.82 11.03
C LYS A 7 7.11 10.24 9.68
N LYS A 8 8.40 9.95 9.54
CA LYS A 8 8.94 9.31 8.34
C LYS A 8 8.48 7.85 8.27
N ILE A 9 8.05 7.39 7.11
CA ILE A 9 7.63 6.01 6.89
C ILE A 9 8.81 5.06 7.05
N ARG A 10 8.64 4.02 7.87
CA ARG A 10 9.62 2.96 8.13
C ARG A 10 9.16 1.59 7.66
N MET A 11 7.87 1.43 7.33
CA MET A 11 7.32 0.21 6.76
C MET A 11 6.30 0.55 5.67
N VAL A 12 6.42 -0.11 4.52
CA VAL A 12 5.40 -0.12 3.46
C VAL A 12 4.84 -1.52 3.36
N ALA A 13 3.55 -1.69 3.63
CA ALA A 13 2.85 -2.96 3.57
C ALA A 13 1.86 -2.97 2.40
N GLY A 14 2.01 -3.89 1.47
CA GLY A 14 1.02 -4.16 0.43
C GLY A 14 0.02 -5.20 0.88
N LEU A 15 -1.27 -4.97 0.65
CA LEU A 15 -2.31 -5.95 0.91
C LEU A 15 -2.58 -6.82 -0.31
N GLY A 16 -2.84 -8.10 -0.06
CA GLY A 16 -3.14 -9.11 -1.07
C GLY A 16 -3.35 -10.47 -0.42
N ASN A 17 -3.71 -11.45 -1.22
CA ASN A 17 -3.80 -12.86 -0.84
C ASN A 17 -2.61 -13.62 -1.43
N PRO A 18 -1.98 -14.53 -0.69
CA PRO A 18 -0.93 -15.40 -1.20
C PRO A 18 -1.52 -16.47 -2.13
N GLY A 19 -0.73 -16.89 -3.12
CA GLY A 19 -1.08 -17.92 -4.10
C GLY A 19 -1.26 -17.38 -5.51
N ASP A 20 -0.87 -18.20 -6.49
CA ASP A 20 -0.88 -17.83 -7.92
C ASP A 20 -2.28 -17.52 -8.43
N GLU A 21 -3.31 -18.15 -7.83
CA GLU A 21 -4.71 -17.92 -8.14
C GLU A 21 -5.18 -16.48 -7.82
N TYR A 22 -4.47 -15.77 -6.92
CA TYR A 22 -4.78 -14.38 -6.55
C TYR A 22 -3.85 -13.36 -7.20
N ALA A 23 -2.73 -13.79 -7.78
CA ALA A 23 -1.67 -12.90 -8.27
C ALA A 23 -2.18 -11.82 -9.24
N ARG A 24 -3.18 -12.15 -10.07
CA ARG A 24 -3.81 -11.23 -11.02
C ARG A 24 -5.27 -10.93 -10.68
N THR A 25 -5.52 -10.59 -9.43
CA THR A 25 -6.83 -10.12 -8.97
C THR A 25 -6.72 -8.68 -8.46
N ARG A 26 -7.83 -7.94 -8.47
CA ARG A 26 -7.87 -6.56 -7.98
C ARG A 26 -7.46 -6.46 -6.52
N HIS A 27 -7.78 -7.49 -5.72
CA HIS A 27 -7.44 -7.53 -4.29
C HIS A 27 -5.95 -7.64 -4.00
N ASN A 28 -5.13 -7.96 -5.02
CA ASN A 28 -3.66 -8.01 -4.93
C ASN A 28 -2.96 -6.72 -5.37
N ALA A 29 -3.68 -5.61 -5.53
CA ALA A 29 -3.11 -4.32 -5.92
C ALA A 29 -1.93 -3.90 -5.01
N GLY A 30 -2.03 -4.15 -3.71
CA GLY A 30 -0.96 -3.86 -2.77
C GLY A 30 0.27 -4.73 -2.99
N PHE A 31 0.12 -6.03 -3.24
CA PHE A 31 1.23 -6.94 -3.54
C PHE A 31 1.95 -6.52 -4.82
N CYS A 32 1.20 -6.25 -5.90
CA CYS A 32 1.76 -5.81 -7.17
C CYS A 32 2.55 -4.51 -7.04
N ALA A 33 2.04 -3.54 -6.27
CA ALA A 33 2.74 -2.28 -6.03
C ALA A 33 4.02 -2.47 -5.18
N ILE A 34 4.01 -3.37 -4.19
CA ILE A 34 5.21 -3.71 -3.41
C ILE A 34 6.25 -4.42 -4.27
N ASP A 35 5.84 -5.35 -5.13
CA ASP A 35 6.76 -6.04 -6.04
C ASP A 35 7.41 -5.05 -7.02
N GLU A 36 6.64 -4.10 -7.54
CA GLU A 36 7.17 -3.04 -8.40
C GLU A 36 8.12 -2.09 -7.66
N LEU A 37 7.78 -1.65 -6.44
CA LEU A 37 8.66 -0.84 -5.60
C LEU A 37 9.98 -1.57 -5.28
N ALA A 38 9.89 -2.86 -4.97
CA ALA A 38 11.04 -3.72 -4.72
C ALA A 38 11.93 -3.86 -5.97
N ARG A 39 11.32 -4.03 -7.15
CA ARG A 39 12.02 -4.07 -8.45
C ARG A 39 12.78 -2.77 -8.72
N GLN A 40 12.13 -1.61 -8.51
CA GLN A 40 12.76 -0.29 -8.66
C GLN A 40 13.93 -0.08 -7.69
N ALA A 41 13.83 -0.65 -6.48
CA ALA A 41 14.87 -0.57 -5.46
C ALA A 41 15.95 -1.68 -5.60
N ASN A 42 15.90 -2.51 -6.65
CA ASN A 42 16.81 -3.64 -6.89
C ASN A 42 16.84 -4.66 -5.74
N VAL A 43 15.69 -4.93 -5.12
CA VAL A 43 15.56 -5.99 -4.11
C VAL A 43 15.74 -7.35 -4.76
N THR A 44 16.67 -8.14 -4.23
CA THR A 44 16.98 -9.50 -4.73
C THR A 44 16.65 -10.59 -3.72
N TYR A 45 16.31 -10.21 -2.49
CA TYR A 45 16.07 -11.17 -1.42
C TYR A 45 14.87 -10.80 -0.56
N TRP A 46 14.01 -11.79 -0.34
CA TRP A 46 12.88 -11.73 0.58
C TRP A 46 13.04 -12.79 1.66
N LYS A 47 12.79 -12.43 2.91
CA LYS A 47 12.77 -13.36 4.05
C LYS A 47 11.34 -13.57 4.54
N ASN A 48 11.03 -14.79 4.99
CA ASN A 48 9.79 -15.05 5.71
C ASN A 48 9.96 -14.65 7.19
N GLN A 49 9.17 -13.70 7.65
CA GLN A 49 9.21 -13.22 9.03
C GLN A 49 7.80 -12.86 9.51
N SER A 50 7.43 -13.34 10.69
CA SER A 50 6.14 -13.03 11.34
C SER A 50 4.90 -13.35 10.49
N GLY A 51 5.00 -14.29 9.54
CA GLY A 51 3.93 -14.62 8.60
C GLY A 51 3.80 -13.66 7.42
N ALA A 52 4.89 -13.00 7.05
CA ALA A 52 4.99 -12.14 5.88
C ALA A 52 6.30 -12.37 5.12
N GLU A 53 6.30 -12.08 3.82
CA GLU A 53 7.52 -11.82 3.06
C GLU A 53 7.97 -10.39 3.37
N VAL A 54 9.23 -10.26 3.77
CA VAL A 54 9.83 -8.99 4.19
C VAL A 54 11.13 -8.77 3.44
N ALA A 55 11.28 -7.60 2.84
CA ALA A 55 12.54 -7.11 2.30
C ALA A 55 12.89 -5.77 2.94
N SER A 56 14.17 -5.39 2.90
CA SER A 56 14.64 -4.08 3.37
C SER A 56 15.21 -3.28 2.23
N ILE A 57 14.90 -2.00 2.19
CA ILE A 57 15.52 -1.03 1.29
C ILE A 57 16.12 0.13 2.09
N ASN A 58 17.14 0.78 1.52
CA ASN A 58 17.72 1.99 2.09
C ASN A 58 17.24 3.23 1.34
N VAL A 59 16.67 4.18 2.06
CA VAL A 59 16.19 5.46 1.51
C VAL A 59 17.09 6.58 2.02
N ASN A 60 17.44 7.52 1.14
CA ASN A 60 18.21 8.71 1.54
C ASN A 60 17.44 9.49 2.61
N ASP A 61 18.12 9.79 3.70
CA ASP A 61 17.57 10.51 4.84
C ASP A 61 18.67 11.36 5.47
N PRO A 62 18.74 12.66 5.13
CA PRO A 62 19.78 13.55 5.65
C PRO A 62 19.80 13.68 7.17
N ASP A 63 18.66 13.40 7.84
CA ASP A 63 18.54 13.49 9.29
C ASP A 63 18.93 12.18 10.00
N ALA A 64 19.15 11.10 9.24
CA ALA A 64 19.58 9.82 9.81
C ALA A 64 21.10 9.71 9.89
N GLU A 65 21.58 8.98 10.88
CA GLU A 65 23.00 8.63 10.97
C GLU A 65 23.42 7.85 9.71
N GLY A 66 24.49 8.31 9.06
CA GLY A 66 24.94 7.76 7.77
C GLY A 66 24.12 8.20 6.54
N GLY A 67 23.20 9.17 6.70
CA GLY A 67 22.46 9.77 5.58
C GLY A 67 21.40 8.84 4.93
N LYS A 68 21.10 7.69 5.54
CA LYS A 68 20.13 6.71 5.04
C LYS A 68 19.32 6.11 6.18
N ARG A 69 18.08 5.76 5.91
CA ARG A 69 17.25 4.96 6.83
C ARG A 69 16.77 3.68 6.15
N GLU A 70 16.65 2.63 6.94
CA GLU A 70 16.06 1.38 6.50
C GLU A 70 14.52 1.50 6.47
N VAL A 71 13.92 0.94 5.43
CA VAL A 71 12.47 0.80 5.26
C VAL A 71 12.15 -0.65 4.94
N LEU A 72 11.18 -1.21 5.64
CA LEU A 72 10.69 -2.57 5.40
C LEU A 72 9.61 -2.54 4.31
N LEU A 73 9.74 -3.41 3.32
CA LEU A 73 8.70 -3.76 2.36
C LEU A 73 8.07 -5.07 2.80
N VAL A 74 6.75 -5.11 2.92
CA VAL A 74 6.03 -6.23 3.56
C VAL A 74 4.86 -6.70 2.70
N LYS A 75 4.81 -8.01 2.43
CA LYS A 75 3.65 -8.70 1.86
C LYS A 75 3.16 -9.77 2.87
N PRO A 76 2.05 -9.56 3.59
CA PRO A 76 1.51 -10.56 4.50
C PRO A 76 1.20 -11.87 3.77
N GLN A 77 1.73 -13.00 4.25
CA GLN A 77 1.49 -14.32 3.67
C GLN A 77 0.31 -15.01 4.37
N SER A 78 -0.77 -14.28 4.54
CA SER A 78 -2.04 -14.72 5.11
C SER A 78 -3.18 -14.13 4.27
N TYR A 79 -4.35 -14.74 4.32
CA TYR A 79 -5.50 -14.20 3.59
C TYR A 79 -5.86 -12.80 4.08
N MET A 80 -6.50 -12.02 3.19
CA MET A 80 -6.85 -10.61 3.41
C MET A 80 -7.52 -10.37 4.77
N ASN A 81 -8.42 -11.26 5.19
CA ASN A 81 -9.11 -11.19 6.47
C ASN A 81 -8.25 -11.55 7.70
N THR A 82 -6.96 -11.78 7.55
CA THR A 82 -6.00 -12.04 8.64
C THR A 82 -4.70 -11.22 8.53
N SER A 83 -4.57 -10.35 7.53
CA SER A 83 -3.37 -9.56 7.22
C SER A 83 -2.90 -8.64 8.36
N GLY A 84 -3.79 -8.22 9.25
CA GLY A 84 -3.43 -7.36 10.39
C GLY A 84 -2.47 -8.02 11.39
N GLY A 85 -2.50 -9.35 11.52
CA GLY A 85 -1.63 -10.10 12.44
C GLY A 85 -0.13 -9.96 12.08
N PRO A 86 0.30 -10.34 10.88
CA PRO A 86 1.68 -10.19 10.43
C PRO A 86 2.19 -8.75 10.53
N ILE A 87 1.41 -7.76 10.06
CA ILE A 87 1.79 -6.35 10.07
C ILE A 87 1.98 -5.85 11.50
N SER A 88 1.05 -6.14 12.43
CA SER A 88 1.16 -5.69 13.81
C SER A 88 2.36 -6.31 14.54
N LYS A 89 2.67 -7.59 14.30
CA LYS A 89 3.85 -8.26 14.85
C LYS A 89 5.15 -7.61 14.36
N LEU A 90 5.22 -7.28 13.07
CA LEU A 90 6.38 -6.60 12.49
C LEU A 90 6.53 -5.16 13.02
N CYS A 91 5.43 -4.42 13.16
CA CYS A 91 5.43 -3.10 13.78
C CYS A 91 5.97 -3.16 15.22
N ALA A 92 5.48 -4.09 16.04
CA ALA A 92 5.93 -4.27 17.42
C ALA A 92 7.41 -4.67 17.49
N ALA A 93 7.83 -5.65 16.68
CA ALA A 93 9.22 -6.15 16.69
C ALA A 93 10.24 -5.09 16.28
N ASN A 94 9.85 -4.15 15.41
CA ASN A 94 10.72 -3.09 14.89
C ASN A 94 10.45 -1.73 15.54
N ARG A 95 9.59 -1.65 16.55
CA ARG A 95 9.20 -0.39 17.23
C ARG A 95 8.71 0.67 16.23
N ILE A 96 7.84 0.24 15.29
CA ILE A 96 7.23 1.09 14.28
C ILE A 96 5.83 1.47 14.76
N SER A 97 5.56 2.76 14.89
CA SER A 97 4.24 3.27 15.24
C SER A 97 3.30 3.28 14.02
N ALA A 98 1.99 3.41 14.24
CA ALA A 98 1.03 3.48 13.15
C ALA A 98 1.35 4.61 12.14
N GLU A 99 1.79 5.76 12.61
CA GLU A 99 2.12 6.92 11.77
C GLU A 99 3.35 6.70 10.87
N GLU A 100 4.19 5.70 11.19
CA GLU A 100 5.37 5.29 10.41
C GLU A 100 5.06 4.15 9.41
N LEU A 101 3.79 3.72 9.36
CA LEU A 101 3.28 2.69 8.45
C LEU A 101 2.59 3.32 7.25
N LEU A 102 2.91 2.84 6.05
CA LEU A 102 2.20 3.11 4.81
C LEU A 102 1.60 1.81 4.28
N VAL A 103 0.30 1.78 4.05
CA VAL A 103 -0.42 0.60 3.53
C VAL A 103 -0.87 0.86 2.11
N ILE A 104 -0.61 -0.07 1.19
CA ILE A 104 -1.10 -0.04 -0.21
C ILE A 104 -2.22 -1.06 -0.35
N HIS A 105 -3.37 -0.65 -0.86
CA HIS A 105 -4.54 -1.52 -0.99
C HIS A 105 -5.45 -1.10 -2.15
N ASP A 106 -6.32 -2.00 -2.60
CA ASP A 106 -7.39 -1.72 -3.55
C ASP A 106 -8.50 -0.86 -2.93
N GLU A 107 -9.15 -0.04 -3.74
CA GLU A 107 -10.19 0.89 -3.31
C GLU A 107 -11.35 0.96 -4.31
N LEU A 108 -12.55 0.65 -3.85
CA LEU A 108 -13.76 0.65 -4.66
C LEU A 108 -14.24 2.07 -5.01
N ASP A 109 -14.11 3.02 -4.06
CA ASP A 109 -14.61 4.39 -4.19
C ASP A 109 -13.78 5.27 -5.15
N ILE A 110 -12.75 4.71 -5.76
CA ILE A 110 -11.85 5.40 -6.69
C ILE A 110 -11.97 4.75 -8.08
N PRO A 111 -12.09 5.54 -9.16
CA PRO A 111 -12.11 4.99 -10.51
C PRO A 111 -10.94 4.04 -10.78
N ALA A 112 -11.19 2.99 -11.57
CA ALA A 112 -10.15 2.05 -11.93
C ALA A 112 -8.95 2.76 -12.56
N GLY A 113 -7.75 2.42 -12.11
CA GLY A 113 -6.52 3.03 -12.57
C GLY A 113 -6.07 4.27 -11.80
N ASP A 114 -6.94 5.00 -11.11
CA ASP A 114 -6.53 6.15 -10.31
C ASP A 114 -5.80 5.72 -9.02
N VAL A 115 -4.85 6.55 -8.60
CA VAL A 115 -4.11 6.36 -7.33
C VAL A 115 -4.28 7.59 -6.46
N ARG A 116 -4.57 7.40 -5.17
CA ARG A 116 -4.73 8.47 -4.19
C ARG A 116 -4.00 8.15 -2.90
N ILE A 117 -3.49 9.18 -2.24
CA ILE A 117 -2.90 9.04 -0.90
C ILE A 117 -3.84 9.63 0.14
N LYS A 118 -4.00 8.93 1.25
CA LYS A 118 -4.78 9.36 2.42
C LYS A 118 -3.99 9.13 3.69
N VAL A 119 -4.06 10.07 4.62
CA VAL A 119 -3.50 9.95 5.97
C VAL A 119 -4.63 9.64 6.94
N GLY A 120 -4.49 8.55 7.68
CA GLY A 120 -5.50 8.12 8.65
C GLY A 120 -6.85 7.70 8.06
N GLY A 121 -7.85 7.53 8.92
CA GLY A 121 -9.25 7.28 8.55
C GLY A 121 -9.75 5.85 8.74
N GLY A 122 -11.05 5.64 8.55
CA GLY A 122 -11.73 4.34 8.69
C GLY A 122 -11.39 3.37 7.56
N HIS A 123 -11.87 2.12 7.66
CA HIS A 123 -11.55 1.03 6.73
C HIS A 123 -12.45 0.95 5.49
N ALA A 124 -13.54 1.73 5.42
CA ALA A 124 -14.50 1.74 4.29
C ALA A 124 -14.94 0.34 3.81
N GLY A 125 -15.12 -0.61 4.74
CA GLY A 125 -15.49 -2.00 4.40
C GLY A 125 -14.32 -2.91 3.99
N HIS A 126 -13.12 -2.39 3.76
CA HIS A 126 -11.97 -3.21 3.37
C HIS A 126 -11.49 -4.08 4.54
N ASN A 127 -11.60 -5.41 4.39
CA ASN A 127 -11.30 -6.37 5.46
C ASN A 127 -9.85 -6.29 5.97
N GLY A 128 -8.88 -6.16 5.08
CA GLY A 128 -7.47 -6.02 5.46
C GLY A 128 -7.22 -4.79 6.32
N LEU A 129 -7.77 -3.63 5.92
CA LEU A 129 -7.63 -2.39 6.71
C LEU A 129 -8.31 -2.49 8.08
N ARG A 130 -9.51 -3.10 8.14
CA ARG A 130 -10.21 -3.33 9.41
C ARG A 130 -9.33 -4.06 10.40
N LEU A 131 -8.70 -5.15 9.97
CA LEU A 131 -7.85 -5.95 10.86
C LEU A 131 -6.53 -5.28 11.23
N ILE A 132 -5.95 -4.45 10.34
CA ILE A 132 -4.80 -3.63 10.71
C ILE A 132 -5.19 -2.66 11.81
N ILE A 133 -6.31 -1.95 11.67
CA ILE A 133 -6.83 -1.03 12.68
C ILE A 133 -7.06 -1.75 14.02
N ASP A 134 -7.74 -2.90 13.98
CA ASP A 134 -8.04 -3.68 15.19
C ASP A 134 -6.77 -4.16 15.90
N LYS A 135 -5.76 -4.62 15.15
CA LYS A 135 -4.52 -5.17 15.72
C LYS A 135 -3.53 -4.10 16.17
N LEU A 136 -3.48 -2.96 15.49
CA LEU A 136 -2.63 -1.83 15.91
C LEU A 136 -3.30 -0.96 16.98
N GLY A 137 -4.62 -1.03 17.14
CA GLY A 137 -5.40 -0.12 18.00
C GLY A 137 -5.38 1.33 17.51
N SER A 138 -5.00 1.56 16.26
CA SER A 138 -4.92 2.90 15.66
C SER A 138 -5.27 2.87 14.17
N ARG A 139 -5.81 3.98 13.68
CA ARG A 139 -6.11 4.24 12.27
C ARG A 139 -5.22 5.33 11.66
N ASP A 140 -4.18 5.76 12.38
CA ASP A 140 -3.36 6.92 12.01
C ASP A 140 -2.21 6.58 11.05
N PHE A 141 -2.32 5.45 10.33
CA PHE A 141 -1.38 5.09 9.28
C PHE A 141 -1.76 5.70 7.93
N SER A 142 -0.75 5.94 7.11
CA SER A 142 -0.92 6.45 5.75
C SER A 142 -1.32 5.34 4.79
N ARG A 143 -2.00 5.70 3.71
CA ARG A 143 -2.51 4.74 2.72
C ARG A 143 -2.28 5.24 1.30
N ILE A 144 -1.88 4.31 0.44
CA ILE A 144 -2.00 4.47 -1.01
C ILE A 144 -3.19 3.62 -1.45
N ARG A 145 -4.18 4.27 -2.02
CA ARG A 145 -5.45 3.70 -2.45
C ARG A 145 -5.38 3.52 -3.96
N VAL A 146 -5.36 2.27 -4.40
CA VAL A 146 -5.36 1.91 -5.82
C VAL A 146 -6.80 1.71 -6.26
N GLY A 147 -7.31 2.60 -7.08
CA GLY A 147 -8.68 2.56 -7.58
C GLY A 147 -8.93 1.33 -8.43
N ILE A 148 -10.01 0.63 -8.13
CA ILE A 148 -10.49 -0.53 -8.89
C ILE A 148 -11.92 -0.32 -9.43
N GLY A 149 -12.57 0.79 -9.05
CA GLY A 149 -13.95 1.09 -9.40
C GLY A 149 -14.96 0.17 -8.70
N GLU A 150 -16.23 0.41 -8.98
CA GLU A 150 -17.32 -0.36 -8.40
C GLU A 150 -17.62 -1.64 -9.19
N PRO A 151 -18.15 -2.70 -8.52
CA PRO A 151 -18.60 -3.90 -9.21
C PRO A 151 -19.71 -3.58 -10.23
N PRO A 152 -19.68 -4.16 -11.43
CA PRO A 152 -20.71 -3.91 -12.43
C PRO A 152 -22.04 -4.59 -12.06
N GLY A 153 -23.14 -3.86 -12.21
CA GLY A 153 -24.50 -4.37 -12.04
C GLY A 153 -24.77 -4.91 -10.62
N ARG A 154 -25.06 -6.21 -10.50
CA ARG A 154 -25.39 -6.87 -9.21
C ARG A 154 -24.26 -7.77 -8.70
N MET A 155 -23.06 -7.67 -9.27
CA MET A 155 -21.93 -8.49 -8.82
C MET A 155 -21.58 -8.18 -7.36
N GLN A 156 -21.35 -9.24 -6.58
CA GLN A 156 -20.90 -9.06 -5.19
C GLN A 156 -19.45 -8.53 -5.15
N VAL A 157 -19.15 -7.68 -4.19
CA VAL A 157 -17.81 -7.09 -4.02
C VAL A 157 -16.74 -8.18 -3.90
N ALA A 158 -17.00 -9.25 -3.14
CA ALA A 158 -16.06 -10.35 -2.97
C ALA A 158 -15.71 -11.02 -4.30
N ASP A 159 -16.70 -11.26 -5.16
CA ASP A 159 -16.49 -11.86 -6.47
C ASP A 159 -15.70 -10.90 -7.40
N PHE A 160 -15.99 -9.61 -7.33
CA PHE A 160 -15.35 -8.59 -8.15
C PHE A 160 -13.86 -8.44 -7.82
N VAL A 161 -13.50 -8.34 -6.54
CA VAL A 161 -12.10 -8.13 -6.12
C VAL A 161 -11.23 -9.37 -6.31
N LEU A 162 -11.83 -10.59 -6.30
CA LEU A 162 -11.13 -11.86 -6.48
C LEU A 162 -11.17 -12.38 -7.93
N LYS A 163 -11.88 -11.69 -8.83
CA LYS A 163 -11.92 -12.07 -10.23
C LYS A 163 -10.57 -11.85 -10.92
N GLN A 164 -10.10 -12.85 -11.65
CA GLN A 164 -8.91 -12.76 -12.49
C GLN A 164 -9.07 -11.68 -13.55
N LEU A 165 -8.10 -10.79 -13.64
CA LEU A 165 -8.02 -9.74 -14.66
C LEU A 165 -7.58 -10.32 -16.00
N ARG A 166 -8.12 -9.80 -17.10
CA ARG A 166 -7.82 -10.26 -18.48
C ARG A 166 -7.47 -9.09 -19.37
N ALA A 167 -6.53 -9.32 -20.28
CA ALA A 167 -6.14 -8.38 -21.34
C ALA A 167 -6.06 -6.92 -20.85
N LYS A 168 -6.86 -6.03 -21.41
CA LYS A 168 -6.82 -4.60 -21.14
C LYS A 168 -6.99 -4.25 -19.64
N GLU A 169 -7.85 -4.97 -18.90
CA GLU A 169 -8.01 -4.76 -17.46
C GLU A 169 -6.70 -5.03 -16.70
N ALA A 170 -5.92 -6.03 -17.14
CA ALA A 170 -4.64 -6.36 -16.52
C ALA A 170 -3.58 -5.29 -16.82
N GLU A 171 -3.53 -4.74 -18.03
CA GLU A 171 -2.62 -3.65 -18.39
C GLU A 171 -2.90 -2.38 -17.57
N GLU A 172 -4.17 -1.96 -17.50
CA GLU A 172 -4.59 -0.81 -16.69
C GLU A 172 -4.27 -1.00 -15.19
N PHE A 173 -4.39 -2.23 -14.70
CA PHE A 173 -4.07 -2.59 -13.33
C PHE A 173 -2.55 -2.57 -13.07
N ASP A 174 -1.74 -3.10 -13.98
CA ASP A 174 -0.28 -3.08 -13.90
C ASP A 174 0.23 -1.61 -13.91
N ASP A 175 -0.35 -0.73 -14.73
CA ASP A 175 -0.07 0.71 -14.74
C ASP A 175 -0.45 1.38 -13.41
N ALA A 176 -1.57 0.99 -12.81
CA ALA A 176 -1.98 1.53 -11.51
C ALA A 176 -1.03 1.05 -10.39
N ALA A 177 -0.60 -0.21 -10.42
CA ALA A 177 0.39 -0.74 -9.48
C ALA A 177 1.74 -0.02 -9.61
N PHE A 178 2.19 0.26 -10.84
CA PHE A 178 3.39 1.07 -11.09
C PHE A 178 3.26 2.47 -10.49
N ARG A 179 2.16 3.19 -10.74
CA ARG A 179 1.92 4.52 -10.16
C ARG A 179 1.81 4.48 -8.63
N ALA A 180 1.27 3.41 -8.05
CA ALA A 180 1.23 3.24 -6.60
C ALA A 180 2.64 3.04 -6.02
N ALA A 181 3.52 2.32 -6.71
CA ALA A 181 4.93 2.18 -6.33
C ALA A 181 5.66 3.52 -6.41
N GLU A 182 5.46 4.32 -7.46
CA GLU A 182 6.02 5.68 -7.56
C GLU A 182 5.51 6.60 -6.45
N ALA A 183 4.21 6.53 -6.13
CA ALA A 183 3.61 7.28 -5.02
C ALA A 183 4.25 6.89 -3.67
N ALA A 184 4.54 5.60 -3.46
CA ALA A 184 5.25 5.11 -2.28
C ALA A 184 6.70 5.63 -2.25
N ALA A 185 7.43 5.54 -3.34
CA ALA A 185 8.79 6.06 -3.46
C ALA A 185 8.84 7.59 -3.16
N LEU A 186 7.86 8.34 -3.67
CA LEU A 186 7.73 9.77 -3.39
C LEU A 186 7.44 10.03 -1.90
N ALA A 187 6.56 9.26 -1.28
CA ALA A 187 6.26 9.35 0.15
C ALA A 187 7.50 9.03 1.02
N LEU A 188 8.30 8.06 0.60
CA LEU A 188 9.54 7.69 1.28
C LEU A 188 10.63 8.76 1.19
N THR A 189 10.74 9.44 0.05
CA THR A 189 11.82 10.40 -0.22
C THR A 189 11.47 11.86 0.13
N ARG A 190 10.21 12.27 -0.08
CA ARG A 190 9.74 13.65 0.12
C ARG A 190 8.74 13.80 1.27
N GLY A 191 8.36 12.69 1.90
CA GLY A 191 7.35 12.65 2.96
C GLY A 191 5.93 12.52 2.45
N VAL A 192 5.07 11.95 3.31
CA VAL A 192 3.67 11.57 2.96
C VAL A 192 2.81 12.76 2.56
N ILE A 193 2.95 13.91 3.24
CA ILE A 193 2.12 15.08 2.95
C ILE A 193 2.44 15.63 1.55
N PHE A 194 3.73 15.78 1.24
CA PHE A 194 4.15 16.21 -0.10
C PHE A 194 3.64 15.24 -1.18
N ALA A 195 3.84 13.92 -0.97
CA ALA A 195 3.38 12.90 -1.91
C ALA A 195 1.86 12.95 -2.10
N ARG A 196 1.10 13.10 -1.01
CA ARG A 196 -0.37 13.24 -1.07
C ARG A 196 -0.79 14.43 -1.93
N ASP A 197 -0.23 15.59 -1.70
CA ASP A 197 -0.62 16.81 -2.40
C ASP A 197 -0.24 16.73 -3.89
N HIS A 198 0.90 16.14 -4.20
CA HIS A 198 1.36 15.91 -5.57
C HIS A 198 0.49 14.87 -6.31
N VAL A 199 0.30 13.70 -5.75
CA VAL A 199 -0.46 12.59 -6.37
C VAL A 199 -1.94 12.95 -6.51
N ASN A 200 -2.55 13.48 -5.46
CA ASN A 200 -3.98 13.83 -5.48
C ASN A 200 -4.26 15.08 -6.32
N GLY A 201 -3.32 16.03 -6.41
CA GLY A 201 -3.46 17.24 -7.23
C GLY A 201 -3.31 16.96 -8.73
N GLY A 202 -2.41 16.05 -9.13
CA GLY A 202 -2.20 15.67 -10.53
C GLY A 202 -3.38 14.95 -11.18
N ALA A 203 -4.19 14.26 -10.38
CA ALA A 203 -5.37 13.53 -10.88
C ALA A 203 -6.56 14.46 -11.25
N SER A 204 -6.53 15.74 -10.86
CA SER A 204 -7.56 16.73 -11.23
C SER A 204 -7.39 17.31 -12.63
N GLY A 205 -6.30 16.98 -13.33
CA GLY A 205 -5.93 17.56 -14.64
C GLY A 205 -6.38 16.77 -15.87
N ASN A 206 -6.80 15.51 -15.75
CA ASN A 206 -7.07 14.64 -16.92
C ASN A 206 -8.56 14.44 -17.25
N GLY A 207 -9.44 15.28 -16.76
CA GLY A 207 -10.89 15.19 -16.95
C GLY A 207 -11.49 16.30 -17.81
N LYS A 208 -10.77 16.82 -18.84
CA LYS A 208 -11.37 17.71 -19.86
C LYS A 208 -10.60 17.57 -21.17
N HIS A 209 -11.04 16.67 -22.02
CA HIS A 209 -11.04 16.82 -23.48
C HIS A 209 -12.09 15.87 -24.06
#